data_e09b1662e062cf63b65b66e88a04c875
#
_entry.id   e09b1662e062cf63b65b66e88a04c875
#
_cell.length_a   1.000
_cell.length_b   1.000
_cell.length_c   1.000
_cell.angle_alpha   90.00
_cell.angle_beta   90.00
_cell.angle_gamma   90.00
#
_symmetry.space_group_name_H-M   'P 1'
#
loop_
_entity.id
_entity.type
_entity.pdbx_description
1 polymer ?
#
loop_
_entity_poly.entity_id
_entity_poly.type
_entity_poly.pdbx_seq_one_letter_code
_entity_poly.pdbx_strand_id
1 'polypeptide(L)'
;LGIDTVKQAEIMGDVREIFSLPVDEDFVLSDHPTLNHFVSYIVKMKGGGTEAAPAPAPAPVVAPAPSAPVAAEPVPQATPTSSTTRRWQVEVEPCPAMAEGLPIGGTIVITQDSWGVADALAQRLADKGLSVAKVGFEFGAKAVTEQEELSGHTYRADPGSEEQIAEICSRISGVGGIIHLAPLSLTGSSWESEGASNQVNLAAQSWFGLLKGLDSQLAVISSGIVGSVTALDGRHGNRGERFNSLACGASGVTKSYAFERENLRCRALDLHPELIIDAAAAAEIIENDLFSAGGEVEIGIDRDGRRWTLVCFAEDLVDETKPLESDDVWLVSGGGSGVTAASIIGVANASQGAGATFLLLGRSSLAEETSSWLDWSEEQLNARKMKLRETLMAESESGKITMVEWNNAWTKLTRSM
;
A
#
# COMPACT_ATOMS: atom_id res chain seq x y z
N LEU A 1 0.27 -8.08 10.72
CA LEU A 1 1.02 -7.80 9.49
C LEU A 1 0.99 -9.09 8.67
N GLY A 2 0.26 -9.11 7.54
CA GLY A 2 0.19 -10.28 6.65
C GLY A 2 1.49 -10.53 5.88
N ILE A 3 2.63 -10.48 6.58
CA ILE A 3 3.95 -10.78 6.01
C ILE A 3 4.13 -12.29 6.13
N ASP A 4 4.36 -12.93 4.99
CA ASP A 4 4.71 -14.33 4.85
C ASP A 4 5.89 -14.70 5.78
N THR A 5 5.81 -15.85 6.41
CA THR A 5 6.85 -16.37 7.33
C THR A 5 8.24 -16.42 6.69
N VAL A 6 8.34 -16.63 5.39
CA VAL A 6 9.60 -16.60 4.65
C VAL A 6 10.18 -15.18 4.62
N LYS A 7 9.35 -14.16 4.35
CA LYS A 7 9.79 -12.76 4.39
C LYS A 7 10.13 -12.28 5.80
N GLN A 8 9.44 -12.76 6.81
CA GLN A 8 9.80 -12.49 8.20
C GLN A 8 11.17 -13.06 8.56
N ALA A 9 11.50 -14.26 8.08
CA ALA A 9 12.81 -14.86 8.26
C ALA A 9 13.92 -14.13 7.47
N GLU A 10 13.64 -13.65 6.27
CA GLU A 10 14.54 -12.80 5.48
C GLU A 10 14.84 -11.49 6.21
N ILE A 11 13.81 -10.78 6.66
CA ILE A 11 13.94 -9.53 7.43
C ILE A 11 14.79 -9.78 8.70
N MET A 12 14.58 -10.91 9.39
CA MET A 12 15.39 -11.24 10.57
C MET A 12 16.85 -11.54 10.22
N GLY A 13 17.10 -12.13 9.05
CA GLY A 13 18.44 -12.33 8.51
C GLY A 13 19.15 -11.00 8.29
N ASP A 14 18.50 -10.08 7.59
CA ASP A 14 19.00 -8.73 7.29
C ASP A 14 19.23 -7.92 8.59
N VAL A 15 18.29 -7.98 9.53
CA VAL A 15 18.42 -7.33 10.85
C VAL A 15 19.61 -7.86 11.62
N ARG A 16 19.85 -9.17 11.63
CA ARG A 16 21.02 -9.76 12.28
C ARG A 16 22.32 -9.28 11.64
N GLU A 17 22.36 -9.20 10.33
CA GLU A 17 23.55 -8.72 9.61
C GLU A 17 23.81 -7.23 9.88
N ILE A 18 22.79 -6.37 9.71
CA ILE A 18 22.90 -4.90 9.91
C ILE A 18 23.30 -4.58 11.36
N PHE A 19 22.71 -5.27 12.33
CA PHE A 19 22.95 -5.00 13.74
C PHE A 19 24.02 -5.89 14.39
N SER A 20 24.67 -6.79 13.60
CA SER A 20 25.70 -7.74 14.07
C SER A 20 25.22 -8.56 15.27
N LEU A 21 23.97 -9.05 15.23
CA LEU A 21 23.39 -9.83 16.32
C LEU A 21 23.86 -11.29 16.25
N PRO A 22 24.14 -11.95 17.40
CA PRO A 22 24.49 -13.37 17.42
C PRO A 22 23.31 -14.23 16.94
N VAL A 23 23.63 -15.44 16.47
CA VAL A 23 22.63 -16.45 16.16
C VAL A 23 22.01 -16.95 17.46
N ASP A 24 20.71 -16.81 17.57
CA ASP A 24 19.91 -17.33 18.68
C ASP A 24 19.17 -18.57 18.17
N GLU A 25 19.58 -19.74 18.66
CA GLU A 25 19.01 -21.03 18.26
C GLU A 25 17.62 -21.27 18.85
N ASP A 26 17.28 -20.56 19.93
CA ASP A 26 15.97 -20.62 20.60
C ASP A 26 14.97 -19.60 20.05
N PHE A 27 15.34 -18.79 19.03
CA PHE A 27 14.46 -17.80 18.45
C PHE A 27 13.31 -18.43 17.65
N VAL A 28 12.11 -18.33 18.17
CA VAL A 28 10.88 -18.79 17.52
C VAL A 28 10.11 -17.57 16.98
N LEU A 29 9.98 -17.52 15.67
CA LEU A 29 9.37 -16.38 14.96
C LEU A 29 7.90 -16.13 15.34
N SER A 30 7.14 -17.20 15.64
CA SER A 30 5.74 -17.12 16.09
C SER A 30 5.56 -16.41 17.42
N ASP A 31 6.60 -16.30 18.24
CA ASP A 31 6.54 -15.62 19.53
C ASP A 31 6.70 -14.10 19.41
N HIS A 32 7.00 -13.64 18.18
CA HIS A 32 7.24 -12.24 17.85
C HIS A 32 6.32 -11.75 16.72
N PRO A 33 4.98 -11.78 16.88
CA PRO A 33 4.02 -11.58 15.81
C PRO A 33 3.89 -10.13 15.34
N THR A 34 4.54 -9.17 16.01
CA THR A 34 4.47 -7.74 15.64
C THR A 34 5.86 -7.11 15.55
N LEU A 35 5.99 -6.01 14.80
CA LEU A 35 7.21 -5.21 14.74
C LEU A 35 7.72 -4.77 16.11
N ASN A 36 6.82 -4.43 17.03
CA ASN A 36 7.20 -4.04 18.40
C ASN A 36 7.84 -5.20 19.16
N HIS A 37 7.37 -6.43 18.99
CA HIS A 37 8.02 -7.62 19.56
C HIS A 37 9.42 -7.82 18.97
N PHE A 38 9.58 -7.61 17.66
CA PHE A 38 10.85 -7.67 16.96
C PHE A 38 11.84 -6.62 17.48
N VAL A 39 11.41 -5.37 17.58
CA VAL A 39 12.24 -4.26 18.11
C VAL A 39 12.66 -4.55 19.55
N SER A 40 11.74 -5.02 20.39
CA SER A 40 12.04 -5.39 21.79
C SER A 40 13.07 -6.53 21.88
N TYR A 41 12.97 -7.51 21.00
CA TYR A 41 13.95 -8.59 20.89
C TYR A 41 15.33 -8.07 20.49
N ILE A 42 15.42 -7.20 19.47
CA ILE A 42 16.68 -6.60 19.02
C ILE A 42 17.35 -5.78 20.16
N VAL A 43 16.55 -4.95 20.85
CA VAL A 43 17.04 -4.14 21.97
C VAL A 43 17.57 -5.03 23.10
N LYS A 44 16.89 -6.12 23.42
CA LYS A 44 17.32 -7.12 24.41
C LYS A 44 18.64 -7.76 24.00
N MET A 45 18.79 -8.15 22.75
CA MET A 45 20.01 -8.79 22.22
C MET A 45 21.21 -7.84 22.16
N LYS A 46 20.98 -6.53 22.02
CA LYS A 46 22.04 -5.49 22.07
C LYS A 46 22.46 -5.09 23.49
N GLY A 47 21.92 -5.72 24.53
CA GLY A 47 22.29 -5.43 25.91
C GLY A 47 21.72 -4.12 26.48
N GLY A 48 20.68 -3.57 25.84
CA GLY A 48 19.93 -2.39 26.29
C GLY A 48 18.80 -2.81 27.23
N GLY A 49 19.11 -3.17 28.46
CA GLY A 49 18.09 -3.48 29.48
C GLY A 49 17.55 -2.21 30.12
N THR A 50 16.33 -1.82 29.76
CA THR A 50 15.39 -1.18 30.69
C THR A 50 14.15 -2.07 30.69
N GLU A 51 14.03 -2.79 31.79
CA GLU A 51 12.90 -3.64 32.13
C GLU A 51 11.63 -2.77 32.18
N ALA A 52 10.80 -2.88 31.15
CA ALA A 52 9.43 -2.35 31.21
C ALA A 52 8.64 -3.31 32.09
N ALA A 53 8.07 -2.78 33.16
CA ALA A 53 7.28 -3.51 34.14
C ALA A 53 6.20 -4.39 33.46
N PRO A 54 6.00 -5.64 33.91
CA PRO A 54 5.00 -6.51 33.32
C PRO A 54 3.59 -5.98 33.61
N ALA A 55 2.76 -5.93 32.58
CA ALA A 55 1.34 -5.71 32.71
C ALA A 55 0.72 -6.79 33.64
N PRO A 56 -0.28 -6.45 34.49
CA PRO A 56 -0.82 -7.38 35.45
C PRO A 56 -1.46 -8.59 34.76
N ALA A 57 -1.04 -9.78 35.21
CA ALA A 57 -1.55 -11.06 34.74
C ALA A 57 -3.07 -11.16 34.99
N PRO A 58 -3.85 -11.74 34.09
CA PRO A 58 -5.25 -12.08 34.38
C PRO A 58 -5.32 -13.15 35.48
N ALA A 59 -6.30 -12.98 36.37
CA ALA A 59 -6.54 -13.84 37.50
C ALA A 59 -6.70 -15.32 37.13
N PRO A 60 -6.24 -16.27 37.96
CA PRO A 60 -6.29 -17.69 37.63
C PRO A 60 -7.72 -18.20 37.55
N VAL A 61 -8.08 -18.74 36.40
CA VAL A 61 -9.30 -19.54 36.23
C VAL A 61 -9.07 -20.91 36.87
N VAL A 62 -9.86 -21.23 37.86
CA VAL A 62 -9.84 -22.52 38.57
C VAL A 62 -10.25 -23.63 37.56
N ALA A 63 -9.36 -24.58 37.33
CA ALA A 63 -9.64 -25.75 36.53
C ALA A 63 -10.58 -26.70 37.28
N PRO A 64 -11.64 -27.26 36.67
CA PRO A 64 -12.41 -28.35 37.24
C PRO A 64 -11.64 -29.68 37.13
N ALA A 65 -11.83 -30.53 38.15
CA ALA A 65 -11.18 -31.82 38.31
C ALA A 65 -11.52 -32.82 37.16
N PRO A 66 -10.66 -33.80 36.91
CA PRO A 66 -10.82 -34.74 35.82
C PRO A 66 -11.95 -35.74 36.07
N SER A 67 -12.90 -35.76 35.16
CA SER A 67 -13.95 -36.81 35.11
C SER A 67 -13.47 -38.00 34.28
N ALA A 68 -13.96 -39.18 34.67
CA ALA A 68 -13.58 -40.46 34.14
C ALA A 68 -13.91 -40.67 32.64
N PRO A 69 -13.30 -41.67 31.96
CA PRO A 69 -13.44 -41.85 30.51
C PRO A 69 -14.82 -42.34 30.10
N VAL A 70 -15.49 -41.53 29.29
CA VAL A 70 -16.74 -41.92 28.62
C VAL A 70 -16.40 -42.49 27.25
N ALA A 71 -17.06 -43.56 26.87
CA ALA A 71 -16.90 -44.29 25.63
C ALA A 71 -17.04 -43.38 24.40
N ALA A 72 -16.21 -43.66 23.40
CA ALA A 72 -16.19 -42.91 22.14
C ALA A 72 -17.52 -43.03 21.40
N GLU A 73 -18.26 -41.94 21.32
CA GLU A 73 -19.32 -41.75 20.34
C GLU A 73 -18.73 -41.43 18.95
N PRO A 74 -19.43 -41.79 17.85
CA PRO A 74 -18.88 -41.55 16.51
C PRO A 74 -18.67 -40.08 16.25
N VAL A 75 -17.48 -39.72 15.78
CA VAL A 75 -17.07 -38.38 15.40
C VAL A 75 -18.11 -37.81 14.42
N PRO A 76 -18.80 -36.72 14.75
CA PRO A 76 -19.64 -36.04 13.78
C PRO A 76 -18.75 -35.57 12.61
N GLN A 77 -19.15 -35.91 11.38
CA GLN A 77 -18.57 -35.33 10.19
C GLN A 77 -18.59 -33.79 10.34
N ALA A 78 -17.42 -33.19 10.27
CA ALA A 78 -17.27 -31.75 10.32
C ALA A 78 -18.18 -31.13 9.25
N THR A 79 -19.22 -30.44 9.69
CA THR A 79 -19.93 -29.48 8.84
C THR A 79 -18.88 -28.51 8.28
N PRO A 80 -18.93 -28.20 6.97
CA PRO A 80 -17.97 -27.27 6.38
C PRO A 80 -18.05 -25.97 7.17
N THR A 81 -16.95 -25.61 7.82
CA THR A 81 -16.76 -24.32 8.48
C THR A 81 -17.08 -23.26 7.43
N SER A 82 -18.07 -22.42 7.70
CA SER A 82 -18.43 -21.30 6.83
C SER A 82 -17.14 -20.52 6.51
N SER A 83 -16.82 -20.41 5.23
CA SER A 83 -15.70 -19.61 4.76
C SER A 83 -15.76 -18.23 5.42
N THR A 84 -14.67 -17.81 6.07
CA THR A 84 -14.53 -16.45 6.61
C THR A 84 -14.33 -15.42 5.50
N THR A 85 -14.21 -15.86 4.25
CA THR A 85 -14.09 -15.00 3.07
C THR A 85 -15.45 -14.35 2.79
N ARG A 86 -15.43 -13.02 2.72
CA ARG A 86 -16.61 -12.20 2.40
C ARG A 86 -16.35 -11.40 1.13
N ARG A 87 -17.41 -11.18 0.37
CA ARG A 87 -17.44 -10.20 -0.70
C ARG A 87 -17.77 -8.83 -0.11
N TRP A 88 -17.10 -7.79 -0.59
CA TRP A 88 -17.38 -6.42 -0.19
C TRP A 88 -17.77 -5.62 -1.43
N GLN A 89 -18.89 -4.94 -1.35
CA GLN A 89 -19.34 -4.01 -2.36
C GLN A 89 -19.00 -2.58 -1.92
N VAL A 90 -18.46 -1.79 -2.84
CA VAL A 90 -18.20 -0.37 -2.61
C VAL A 90 -19.40 0.42 -3.09
N GLU A 91 -19.96 1.25 -2.23
CA GLU A 91 -21.06 2.16 -2.53
C GLU A 91 -20.69 3.60 -2.22
N VAL A 92 -21.42 4.52 -2.83
CA VAL A 92 -21.24 5.96 -2.65
C VAL A 92 -22.36 6.48 -1.77
N GLU A 93 -22.02 7.02 -0.60
CA GLU A 93 -22.99 7.58 0.34
C GLU A 93 -22.82 9.09 0.54
N PRO A 94 -23.91 9.82 0.86
CA PRO A 94 -23.81 11.23 1.25
C PRO A 94 -22.96 11.39 2.51
N CYS A 95 -22.02 12.33 2.46
CA CYS A 95 -21.14 12.66 3.59
C CYS A 95 -21.23 14.16 3.89
N PRO A 96 -22.06 14.60 4.85
CA PRO A 96 -22.21 16.03 5.17
C PRO A 96 -20.88 16.64 5.65
N ALA A 97 -20.72 17.93 5.38
CA ALA A 97 -19.54 18.68 5.82
C ALA A 97 -19.51 18.81 7.35
N MET A 98 -18.32 18.74 7.91
CA MET A 98 -18.09 19.05 9.33
C MET A 98 -17.93 20.57 9.51
N ALA A 99 -18.49 21.11 10.58
CA ALA A 99 -18.60 22.57 10.75
C ALA A 99 -17.34 23.22 11.37
N GLU A 100 -16.44 22.47 11.97
CA GLU A 100 -15.29 23.02 12.69
C GLU A 100 -14.04 23.06 11.80
N GLY A 101 -13.36 24.22 11.77
CA GLY A 101 -12.08 24.37 11.09
C GLY A 101 -10.91 23.79 11.89
N LEU A 102 -9.89 23.31 11.20
CA LEU A 102 -8.63 22.89 11.82
C LEU A 102 -7.71 24.10 11.99
N PRO A 103 -7.12 24.30 13.17
CA PRO A 103 -6.05 25.28 13.34
C PRO A 103 -4.79 24.77 12.63
N ILE A 104 -4.40 25.41 11.55
CA ILE A 104 -3.21 25.07 10.78
C ILE A 104 -2.26 26.26 10.81
N GLY A 105 -1.00 25.99 11.05
CA GLY A 105 0.09 26.96 10.98
C GLY A 105 1.23 26.45 10.12
N GLY A 106 2.24 27.26 9.95
CA GLY A 106 3.42 26.92 9.16
C GLY A 106 3.24 27.12 7.65
N THR A 107 4.11 26.53 6.87
CA THR A 107 4.13 26.62 5.41
C THR A 107 3.23 25.54 4.80
N ILE A 108 2.32 25.94 3.94
CA ILE A 108 1.51 25.00 3.13
C ILE A 108 2.19 24.81 1.78
N VAL A 109 2.57 23.57 1.50
CA VAL A 109 3.15 23.21 0.20
C VAL A 109 2.02 22.87 -0.76
N ILE A 110 1.99 23.49 -1.95
CA ILE A 110 0.94 23.28 -2.95
C ILE A 110 1.58 22.92 -4.28
N THR A 111 1.22 21.78 -4.87
CA THR A 111 1.66 21.49 -6.23
C THR A 111 0.78 22.25 -7.25
N GLN A 112 1.42 22.78 -8.29
CA GLN A 112 0.72 23.53 -9.34
C GLN A 112 -0.07 22.60 -10.26
N ASP A 113 -1.14 23.13 -10.81
CA ASP A 113 -2.03 22.53 -11.80
C ASP A 113 -2.11 23.40 -13.06
N SER A 114 -2.78 22.91 -14.12
CA SER A 114 -2.95 23.64 -15.39
C SER A 114 -4.22 24.49 -15.45
N TRP A 115 -5.07 24.47 -14.42
CA TRP A 115 -6.34 25.19 -14.37
C TRP A 115 -6.25 26.49 -13.56
N GLY A 116 -5.13 26.74 -12.88
CA GLY A 116 -4.93 27.91 -12.03
C GLY A 116 -5.52 27.79 -10.62
N VAL A 117 -5.98 26.61 -10.25
CA VAL A 117 -6.58 26.35 -8.92
C VAL A 117 -5.52 26.51 -7.83
N ALA A 118 -4.27 26.07 -8.07
CA ALA A 118 -3.17 26.22 -7.13
C ALA A 118 -2.85 27.67 -6.83
N ASP A 119 -2.87 28.55 -7.84
CA ASP A 119 -2.60 29.98 -7.65
C ASP A 119 -3.75 30.66 -6.88
N ALA A 120 -5.00 30.32 -7.20
CA ALA A 120 -6.16 30.81 -6.48
C ALA A 120 -6.17 30.36 -5.01
N LEU A 121 -5.84 29.09 -4.74
CA LEU A 121 -5.75 28.56 -3.38
C LEU A 121 -4.58 29.20 -2.62
N ALA A 122 -3.41 29.35 -3.23
CA ALA A 122 -2.26 29.99 -2.63
C ALA A 122 -2.57 31.43 -2.19
N GLN A 123 -3.25 32.21 -3.02
CA GLN A 123 -3.68 33.56 -2.69
C GLN A 123 -4.65 33.58 -1.49
N ARG A 124 -5.66 32.70 -1.48
CA ARG A 124 -6.62 32.60 -0.38
C ARG A 124 -5.95 32.26 0.96
N LEU A 125 -4.94 31.36 0.93
CA LEU A 125 -4.20 31.00 2.14
C LEU A 125 -3.27 32.13 2.61
N ALA A 126 -2.62 32.82 1.69
CA ALA A 126 -1.79 33.98 1.98
C ALA A 126 -2.62 35.13 2.58
N ASP A 127 -3.84 35.39 2.09
CA ASP A 127 -4.77 36.38 2.64
C ASP A 127 -5.18 36.05 4.09
N LYS A 128 -5.09 34.80 4.50
CA LYS A 128 -5.30 34.32 5.88
C LYS A 128 -4.03 34.31 6.73
N GLY A 129 -2.91 34.79 6.18
CA GLY A 129 -1.63 34.88 6.87
C GLY A 129 -0.82 33.59 6.91
N LEU A 130 -1.16 32.59 6.08
CA LEU A 130 -0.37 31.36 5.94
C LEU A 130 0.75 31.56 4.91
N SER A 131 1.91 31.01 5.19
CA SER A 131 3.00 30.93 4.22
C SER A 131 2.72 29.83 3.20
N VAL A 132 3.01 30.08 1.93
CA VAL A 132 2.79 29.09 0.85
C VAL A 132 4.08 28.84 0.08
N ALA A 133 4.38 27.57 -0.18
CA ALA A 133 5.43 27.13 -1.09
C ALA A 133 4.77 26.39 -2.26
N LYS A 134 4.94 26.90 -3.48
CA LYS A 134 4.40 26.26 -4.68
C LYS A 134 5.44 25.34 -5.32
N VAL A 135 5.00 24.17 -5.81
CA VAL A 135 5.82 23.21 -6.55
C VAL A 135 5.21 22.98 -7.93
N GLY A 136 5.86 23.49 -8.96
CA GLY A 136 5.50 23.23 -10.35
C GLY A 136 6.31 22.07 -10.93
N PHE A 137 5.71 21.36 -11.87
CA PHE A 137 6.35 20.24 -12.54
C PHE A 137 6.59 20.56 -14.03
N GLU A 138 7.82 20.27 -14.48
CA GLU A 138 8.25 20.43 -15.87
C GLU A 138 9.00 19.16 -16.29
N PHE A 139 8.40 18.38 -17.20
CA PHE A 139 8.99 17.14 -17.67
C PHE A 139 10.33 17.39 -18.39
N GLY A 140 11.35 16.67 -17.97
CA GLY A 140 12.70 16.79 -18.51
C GLY A 140 13.48 17.98 -17.98
N ALA A 141 13.01 18.67 -16.94
CA ALA A 141 13.78 19.70 -16.24
C ALA A 141 15.14 19.15 -15.80
N LYS A 142 16.22 19.93 -16.06
CA LYS A 142 17.59 19.47 -15.79
C LYS A 142 18.06 19.77 -14.38
N ALA A 143 17.40 20.70 -13.69
CA ALA A 143 17.71 21.12 -12.33
C ALA A 143 16.49 21.78 -11.70
N VAL A 144 16.49 21.85 -10.37
CA VAL A 144 15.50 22.62 -9.61
C VAL A 144 15.71 24.11 -9.87
N THR A 145 14.63 24.81 -10.17
CA THR A 145 14.60 26.27 -10.21
C THR A 145 13.75 26.79 -9.07
N GLU A 146 14.08 27.99 -8.60
CA GLU A 146 13.39 28.67 -7.52
C GLU A 146 13.11 30.11 -7.89
N GLN A 147 11.90 30.59 -7.64
CA GLN A 147 11.48 31.97 -7.83
C GLN A 147 10.81 32.47 -6.56
N GLU A 148 11.28 33.57 -6.02
CA GLU A 148 10.64 34.27 -4.91
C GLU A 148 9.44 35.08 -5.43
N GLU A 149 8.30 34.97 -4.74
CA GLU A 149 7.05 35.65 -5.02
C GLU A 149 6.53 36.35 -3.75
N LEU A 150 5.56 37.24 -3.89
CA LEU A 150 4.95 37.97 -2.76
C LEU A 150 4.32 37.04 -1.71
N SER A 151 3.82 35.87 -2.14
CA SER A 151 3.15 34.86 -1.29
C SER A 151 4.09 33.76 -0.79
N GLY A 152 5.37 33.75 -1.20
CA GLY A 152 6.33 32.73 -0.83
C GLY A 152 7.25 32.32 -1.99
N HIS A 153 7.62 31.07 -2.07
CA HIS A 153 8.54 30.54 -3.08
C HIS A 153 7.82 29.60 -4.06
N THR A 154 8.21 29.68 -5.32
CA THR A 154 7.79 28.72 -6.35
C THR A 154 9.01 27.93 -6.81
N TYR A 155 8.97 26.62 -6.64
CA TYR A 155 9.96 25.66 -7.10
C TYR A 155 9.47 24.95 -8.35
N ARG A 156 10.40 24.56 -9.25
CA ARG A 156 10.08 23.71 -10.41
C ARG A 156 11.05 22.55 -10.50
N ALA A 157 10.54 21.37 -10.81
CA ALA A 157 11.31 20.13 -10.94
C ALA A 157 10.68 19.19 -11.98
N ASP A 158 11.45 18.19 -12.42
CA ASP A 158 10.91 17.04 -13.13
C ASP A 158 10.13 16.14 -12.16
N PRO A 159 8.85 15.85 -12.41
CA PRO A 159 8.05 15.01 -11.51
C PRO A 159 8.53 13.54 -11.43
N GLY A 160 9.33 13.09 -12.41
CA GLY A 160 9.96 11.77 -12.42
C GLY A 160 11.34 11.72 -11.76
N SER A 161 11.90 12.86 -11.31
CA SER A 161 13.22 12.92 -10.68
C SER A 161 13.12 12.93 -9.16
N GLU A 162 13.39 11.78 -8.53
CA GLU A 162 13.44 11.67 -7.06
C GLU A 162 14.47 12.64 -6.45
N GLU A 163 15.60 12.84 -7.12
CA GLU A 163 16.68 13.73 -6.66
C GLU A 163 16.22 15.19 -6.60
N GLN A 164 15.56 15.68 -7.66
CA GLN A 164 15.06 17.06 -7.71
C GLN A 164 13.92 17.27 -6.69
N ILE A 165 13.04 16.30 -6.51
CA ILE A 165 11.97 16.38 -5.51
C ILE A 165 12.56 16.41 -4.10
N ALA A 166 13.57 15.58 -3.80
CA ALA A 166 14.26 15.61 -2.52
C ALA A 166 14.99 16.94 -2.29
N GLU A 167 15.59 17.53 -3.33
CA GLU A 167 16.20 18.86 -3.27
C GLU A 167 15.18 19.93 -2.90
N ILE A 168 13.98 19.95 -3.52
CA ILE A 168 12.90 20.88 -3.16
C ILE A 168 12.53 20.71 -1.69
N CYS A 169 12.30 19.46 -1.25
CA CYS A 169 11.94 19.18 0.14
C CYS A 169 12.98 19.69 1.15
N SER A 170 14.27 19.65 0.80
CA SER A 170 15.35 20.15 1.65
C SER A 170 15.36 21.67 1.80
N ARG A 171 14.78 22.40 0.85
CA ARG A 171 14.71 23.87 0.86
C ARG A 171 13.48 24.41 1.60
N ILE A 172 12.46 23.59 1.79
CA ILE A 172 11.21 23.99 2.47
C ILE A 172 11.30 23.62 3.95
N SER A 173 10.96 24.56 4.81
CA SER A 173 10.97 24.36 6.27
C SER A 173 9.67 24.83 6.92
N GLY A 174 9.40 24.33 8.14
CA GLY A 174 8.25 24.72 8.92
C GLY A 174 6.93 24.29 8.26
N VAL A 175 6.91 23.10 7.64
CA VAL A 175 5.75 22.58 6.92
C VAL A 175 4.61 22.30 7.87
N GLY A 176 3.45 22.93 7.62
CA GLY A 176 2.18 22.71 8.34
C GLY A 176 1.17 21.89 7.53
N GLY A 177 1.43 21.69 6.25
CA GLY A 177 0.59 20.86 5.40
C GLY A 177 1.07 20.81 3.97
N ILE A 178 0.50 19.89 3.21
CA ILE A 178 0.80 19.72 1.79
C ILE A 178 -0.47 19.37 1.01
N ILE A 179 -0.67 20.02 -0.14
CA ILE A 179 -1.83 19.86 -1.00
C ILE A 179 -1.36 19.58 -2.44
N HIS A 180 -1.72 18.42 -2.94
CA HIS A 180 -1.34 17.97 -4.27
C HIS A 180 -2.45 18.23 -5.29
N LEU A 181 -2.30 19.27 -6.09
CA LEU A 181 -3.24 19.68 -7.13
C LEU A 181 -2.79 19.29 -8.54
N ALA A 182 -1.56 18.80 -8.71
CA ALA A 182 -1.04 18.41 -10.02
C ALA A 182 -1.93 17.41 -10.79
N PRO A 183 -2.66 16.46 -10.13
CA PRO A 183 -3.56 15.54 -10.81
C PRO A 183 -4.70 16.23 -11.58
N LEU A 184 -5.08 17.46 -11.20
CA LEU A 184 -6.08 18.24 -11.92
C LEU A 184 -5.67 18.52 -13.38
N SER A 185 -4.35 18.59 -13.65
CA SER A 185 -3.81 18.74 -15.00
C SER A 185 -4.10 17.56 -15.93
N LEU A 186 -4.50 16.42 -15.38
CA LEU A 186 -4.88 15.22 -16.15
C LEU A 186 -6.36 15.21 -16.55
N THR A 187 -7.16 16.18 -16.07
CA THR A 187 -8.58 16.27 -16.38
C THR A 187 -8.80 16.48 -17.87
N GLY A 188 -9.65 15.66 -18.46
CA GLY A 188 -9.93 15.68 -19.90
C GLY A 188 -8.88 14.98 -20.77
N SER A 189 -7.77 14.51 -20.22
CA SER A 189 -6.78 13.70 -20.94
C SER A 189 -7.15 12.19 -20.89
N SER A 190 -6.58 11.40 -21.81
CA SER A 190 -6.75 9.94 -21.83
C SER A 190 -5.50 9.26 -21.29
N TRP A 191 -5.68 8.22 -20.48
CA TRP A 191 -4.58 7.33 -20.05
C TRP A 191 -3.98 6.52 -21.21
N GLU A 192 -4.72 6.35 -22.30
CA GLU A 192 -4.28 5.66 -23.53
C GLU A 192 -3.35 6.53 -24.38
N SER A 193 -3.23 7.83 -24.07
CA SER A 193 -2.38 8.75 -24.81
C SER A 193 -0.89 8.46 -24.60
N GLU A 194 -0.06 8.88 -25.53
CA GLU A 194 1.40 8.88 -25.35
C GLU A 194 1.77 9.64 -24.08
N GLY A 195 2.68 9.08 -23.29
CA GLY A 195 3.13 9.72 -22.05
C GLY A 195 2.43 9.23 -20.78
N ALA A 196 1.78 8.06 -20.78
CA ALA A 196 1.20 7.46 -19.56
C ALA A 196 2.20 7.43 -18.38
N SER A 197 3.48 7.16 -18.63
CA SER A 197 4.52 7.21 -17.60
C SER A 197 4.66 8.61 -16.99
N ASN A 198 4.61 9.66 -17.82
CA ASN A 198 4.65 11.05 -17.33
C ASN A 198 3.41 11.39 -16.48
N GLN A 199 2.25 10.87 -16.86
CA GLN A 199 1.02 11.07 -16.08
C GLN A 199 1.10 10.39 -14.71
N VAL A 200 1.67 9.17 -14.64
CA VAL A 200 1.93 8.48 -13.36
C VAL A 200 2.94 9.27 -12.52
N ASN A 201 4.02 9.76 -13.14
CA ASN A 201 5.02 10.58 -12.45
C ASN A 201 4.39 11.83 -11.87
N LEU A 202 3.53 12.50 -12.63
CA LEU A 202 2.84 13.73 -12.19
C LEU A 202 1.85 13.45 -11.05
N ALA A 203 1.04 12.39 -11.13
CA ALA A 203 -0.04 12.16 -10.19
C ALA A 203 0.40 11.39 -8.94
N ALA A 204 1.23 10.36 -9.08
CA ALA A 204 1.53 9.43 -7.99
C ALA A 204 2.99 9.52 -7.51
N GLN A 205 3.96 9.49 -8.41
CA GLN A 205 5.36 9.39 -8.01
C GLN A 205 5.88 10.69 -7.38
N SER A 206 5.56 11.84 -7.99
CA SER A 206 5.90 13.14 -7.41
C SER A 206 5.25 13.33 -6.04
N TRP A 207 3.99 12.90 -5.89
CA TRP A 207 3.26 12.95 -4.63
C TRP A 207 3.93 12.11 -3.55
N PHE A 208 4.24 10.86 -3.87
CA PHE A 208 4.98 9.98 -2.96
C PHE A 208 6.35 10.57 -2.57
N GLY A 209 7.09 11.13 -3.55
CA GLY A 209 8.38 11.75 -3.32
C GLY A 209 8.31 12.96 -2.38
N LEU A 210 7.30 13.84 -2.56
CA LEU A 210 7.06 14.99 -1.67
C LEU A 210 6.69 14.54 -0.25
N LEU A 211 5.79 13.59 -0.10
CA LEU A 211 5.43 13.06 1.22
C LEU A 211 6.62 12.43 1.91
N LYS A 212 7.38 11.58 1.21
CA LYS A 212 8.61 10.96 1.72
C LYS A 212 9.64 12.00 2.16
N GLY A 213 9.86 13.05 1.35
CA GLY A 213 10.85 14.09 1.61
C GLY A 213 10.48 15.02 2.76
N LEU A 214 9.18 15.26 2.98
CA LEU A 214 8.66 16.15 4.03
C LEU A 214 8.19 15.40 5.28
N ASP A 215 8.22 14.06 5.28
CA ASP A 215 7.68 13.23 6.34
C ASP A 215 8.23 13.57 7.74
N SER A 216 9.52 13.82 7.84
CA SER A 216 10.16 14.18 9.12
C SER A 216 9.61 15.49 9.74
N GLN A 217 9.18 16.44 8.90
CA GLN A 217 8.56 17.68 9.36
C GLN A 217 7.08 17.45 9.71
N LEU A 218 6.36 16.68 8.89
CA LEU A 218 4.95 16.35 9.10
C LEU A 218 4.72 15.43 10.31
N ALA A 219 5.66 14.57 10.64
CA ALA A 219 5.55 13.63 11.76
C ALA A 219 5.55 14.30 13.13
N VAL A 220 6.13 15.50 13.26
CA VAL A 220 6.30 16.19 14.55
C VAL A 220 5.26 17.27 14.83
N ILE A 221 4.41 17.61 13.87
CA ILE A 221 3.33 18.59 14.08
C ILE A 221 2.11 17.92 14.72
N SER A 222 1.45 18.65 15.60
CA SER A 222 0.26 18.14 16.31
C SER A 222 -1.03 18.27 15.49
N SER A 223 -1.02 19.10 14.46
CA SER A 223 -2.15 19.30 13.55
C SER A 223 -1.63 19.79 12.21
N GLY A 224 -2.00 19.13 11.13
CA GLY A 224 -1.63 19.48 9.78
C GLY A 224 -2.53 18.81 8.75
N ILE A 225 -2.42 19.26 7.49
CA ILE A 225 -3.20 18.70 6.39
C ILE A 225 -2.30 18.03 5.35
N VAL A 226 -2.77 16.91 4.84
CA VAL A 226 -2.23 16.23 3.67
C VAL A 226 -3.38 15.95 2.72
N GLY A 227 -3.44 16.65 1.60
CA GLY A 227 -4.54 16.54 0.65
C GLY A 227 -4.06 16.24 -0.75
N SER A 228 -4.74 15.34 -1.45
CA SER A 228 -4.66 15.23 -2.91
C SER A 228 -6.01 15.56 -3.52
N VAL A 229 -6.00 16.24 -4.66
CA VAL A 229 -7.22 16.63 -5.37
C VAL A 229 -7.19 16.08 -6.78
N THR A 230 -8.25 15.37 -7.13
CA THR A 230 -8.53 14.87 -8.49
C THR A 230 -9.79 15.52 -9.04
N ALA A 231 -10.00 15.43 -10.34
CA ALA A 231 -11.27 15.78 -10.97
C ALA A 231 -11.70 14.64 -11.90
N LEU A 232 -12.29 13.61 -11.29
CA LEU A 232 -12.77 12.41 -11.99
C LEU A 232 -14.24 12.58 -12.36
N ASP A 233 -15.13 12.49 -11.38
CA ASP A 233 -16.58 12.63 -11.53
C ASP A 233 -17.26 13.17 -10.25
N GLY A 234 -16.47 13.52 -9.24
CA GLY A 234 -16.95 13.93 -7.91
C GLY A 234 -17.51 12.79 -7.06
N ARG A 235 -17.25 11.53 -7.45
CA ARG A 235 -17.62 10.30 -6.72
C ARG A 235 -16.58 9.20 -6.87
N HIS A 236 -15.32 9.61 -7.03
CA HIS A 236 -14.18 8.67 -7.18
C HIS A 236 -14.32 7.67 -8.33
N GLY A 237 -14.93 8.12 -9.45
CA GLY A 237 -15.12 7.30 -10.64
C GLY A 237 -16.33 6.36 -10.62
N ASN A 238 -17.23 6.50 -9.63
CA ASN A 238 -18.38 5.61 -9.47
C ASN A 238 -19.66 6.05 -10.20
N ARG A 239 -19.61 7.10 -11.00
CA ARG A 239 -20.77 7.53 -11.83
C ARG A 239 -20.80 6.92 -13.22
N GLY A 240 -19.76 6.22 -13.63
CA GLY A 240 -19.62 5.66 -14.97
C GLY A 240 -19.23 6.70 -16.04
N GLU A 241 -18.83 7.89 -15.67
CA GLU A 241 -18.30 8.91 -16.56
C GLU A 241 -16.84 8.55 -16.96
N ARG A 242 -16.41 9.00 -18.15
CA ARG A 242 -15.02 8.80 -18.58
C ARG A 242 -14.09 9.78 -17.87
N PHE A 243 -13.06 9.28 -17.28
CA PHE A 243 -12.01 10.06 -16.63
C PHE A 243 -10.64 9.43 -16.86
N ASN A 244 -9.59 10.17 -16.54
CA ASN A 244 -8.22 9.64 -16.57
C ASN A 244 -7.92 8.89 -15.26
N SER A 245 -7.93 7.56 -15.32
CA SER A 245 -7.72 6.70 -14.15
C SER A 245 -6.32 6.83 -13.51
N LEU A 246 -5.31 7.31 -14.24
CA LEU A 246 -3.96 7.51 -13.69
C LEU A 246 -3.93 8.61 -12.60
N ALA A 247 -4.88 9.56 -12.64
CA ALA A 247 -5.04 10.56 -11.59
C ALA A 247 -5.37 9.94 -10.22
N CYS A 248 -6.05 8.77 -10.20
CA CYS A 248 -6.42 8.06 -8.97
C CYS A 248 -5.19 7.62 -8.14
N GLY A 249 -4.01 7.55 -8.75
CA GLY A 249 -2.77 7.23 -8.03
C GLY A 249 -2.50 8.17 -6.86
N ALA A 250 -2.82 9.46 -7.00
CA ALA A 250 -2.69 10.44 -5.93
C ALA A 250 -3.58 10.10 -4.72
N SER A 251 -4.84 9.73 -4.97
CA SER A 251 -5.77 9.32 -3.90
C SER A 251 -5.29 8.08 -3.18
N GLY A 252 -4.75 7.08 -3.91
CA GLY A 252 -4.18 5.86 -3.33
C GLY A 252 -3.01 6.14 -2.39
N VAL A 253 -2.08 7.00 -2.79
CA VAL A 253 -0.94 7.42 -1.96
C VAL A 253 -1.42 8.16 -0.71
N THR A 254 -2.38 9.09 -0.84
CA THR A 254 -2.95 9.82 0.30
C THR A 254 -3.62 8.90 1.32
N LYS A 255 -4.38 7.91 0.84
CA LYS A 255 -5.03 6.91 1.70
C LYS A 255 -4.03 6.07 2.46
N SER A 256 -2.97 5.61 1.79
CA SER A 256 -1.90 4.85 2.45
C SER A 256 -1.19 5.68 3.51
N TYR A 257 -0.90 6.94 3.21
CA TYR A 257 -0.25 7.84 4.16
C TYR A 257 -1.12 8.16 5.39
N ALA A 258 -2.45 8.17 5.24
CA ALA A 258 -3.38 8.35 6.34
C ALA A 258 -3.25 7.26 7.42
N PHE A 259 -2.92 6.02 7.04
CA PHE A 259 -2.67 4.93 7.99
C PHE A 259 -1.33 5.06 8.72
N GLU A 260 -0.37 5.79 8.13
CA GLU A 260 0.95 5.96 8.70
C GLU A 260 1.03 7.17 9.65
N ARG A 261 0.10 8.15 9.50
CA ARG A 261 0.15 9.45 10.17
C ARG A 261 -1.21 9.85 10.74
N GLU A 262 -1.57 9.26 11.89
CA GLU A 262 -2.82 9.55 12.60
C GLU A 262 -2.92 10.99 13.15
N ASN A 263 -1.78 11.67 13.31
CA ASN A 263 -1.72 13.06 13.75
C ASN A 263 -2.08 14.08 12.66
N LEU A 264 -2.21 13.63 11.41
CA LEU A 264 -2.48 14.49 10.27
C LEU A 264 -3.90 14.30 9.74
N ARG A 265 -4.45 15.39 9.24
CA ARG A 265 -5.67 15.36 8.45
C ARG A 265 -5.34 14.95 7.02
N CYS A 266 -5.53 13.68 6.67
CA CYS A 266 -5.37 13.20 5.31
C CYS A 266 -6.70 13.20 4.57
N ARG A 267 -6.70 13.71 3.31
CA ARG A 267 -7.89 13.78 2.46
C ARG A 267 -7.56 13.54 1.00
N ALA A 268 -8.21 12.55 0.41
CA ALA A 268 -8.30 12.37 -1.04
C ALA A 268 -9.62 13.00 -1.51
N LEU A 269 -9.54 14.16 -2.13
CA LEU A 269 -10.70 14.91 -2.59
C LEU A 269 -10.88 14.70 -4.09
N ASP A 270 -12.08 14.32 -4.52
CA ASP A 270 -12.45 14.21 -5.92
C ASP A 270 -13.51 15.24 -6.27
N LEU A 271 -13.24 16.09 -7.22
CA LEU A 271 -14.16 17.10 -7.70
C LEU A 271 -14.83 16.66 -9.02
N HIS A 272 -16.06 17.08 -9.22
CA HIS A 272 -16.62 17.01 -10.57
C HIS A 272 -15.85 17.95 -11.50
N PRO A 273 -15.49 17.55 -12.75
CA PRO A 273 -14.67 18.36 -13.66
C PRO A 273 -15.22 19.77 -13.94
N GLU A 274 -16.51 19.97 -13.91
CA GLU A 274 -17.11 21.29 -14.09
C GLU A 274 -16.78 22.28 -12.96
N LEU A 275 -16.47 21.77 -11.76
CA LEU A 275 -16.15 22.63 -10.60
C LEU A 275 -14.76 23.27 -10.69
N ILE A 276 -13.83 22.71 -11.47
CA ILE A 276 -12.48 23.26 -11.63
C ILE A 276 -12.36 24.28 -12.75
N ILE A 277 -13.42 24.50 -13.53
CA ILE A 277 -13.44 25.51 -14.61
C ILE A 277 -13.30 26.92 -14.03
N ASP A 278 -13.94 27.19 -12.89
CA ASP A 278 -13.72 28.40 -12.11
C ASP A 278 -12.69 28.11 -11.01
N ALA A 279 -11.45 28.52 -11.25
CA ALA A 279 -10.35 28.27 -10.34
C ALA A 279 -10.55 28.87 -8.93
N ALA A 280 -11.23 30.03 -8.83
CA ALA A 280 -11.48 30.68 -7.54
C ALA A 280 -12.55 29.92 -6.75
N ALA A 281 -13.62 29.48 -7.39
CA ALA A 281 -14.65 28.65 -6.76
C ALA A 281 -14.09 27.27 -6.36
N ALA A 282 -13.28 26.64 -7.22
CA ALA A 282 -12.60 25.39 -6.90
C ALA A 282 -11.68 25.52 -5.68
N ALA A 283 -10.89 26.59 -5.62
CA ALA A 283 -10.00 26.85 -4.48
C ALA A 283 -10.80 27.02 -3.17
N GLU A 284 -11.96 27.68 -3.22
CA GLU A 284 -12.84 27.82 -2.06
C GLU A 284 -13.39 26.46 -1.59
N ILE A 285 -13.84 25.62 -2.51
CA ILE A 285 -14.33 24.27 -2.22
C ILE A 285 -13.22 23.43 -1.56
N ILE A 286 -12.03 23.45 -2.17
CA ILE A 286 -10.87 22.70 -1.69
C ILE A 286 -10.47 23.17 -0.29
N GLU A 287 -10.37 24.46 -0.08
CA GLU A 287 -10.05 25.03 1.22
C GLU A 287 -11.08 24.62 2.28
N ASN A 288 -12.37 24.83 2.01
CA ASN A 288 -13.43 24.49 2.95
C ASN A 288 -13.46 23.03 3.35
N ASP A 289 -13.12 22.12 2.42
CA ASP A 289 -13.07 20.69 2.72
C ASP A 289 -11.79 20.26 3.45
N LEU A 290 -10.62 20.62 2.92
CA LEU A 290 -9.34 20.20 3.49
C LEU A 290 -9.10 20.78 4.87
N PHE A 291 -9.57 22.00 5.16
CA PHE A 291 -9.37 22.65 6.45
C PHE A 291 -10.53 22.41 7.43
N SER A 292 -11.50 21.56 7.09
CA SER A 292 -12.56 21.13 8.00
C SER A 292 -12.05 20.03 8.94
N ALA A 293 -12.55 20.00 10.18
CA ALA A 293 -12.23 18.95 11.14
C ALA A 293 -13.01 17.66 10.86
N GLY A 294 -12.44 16.51 11.19
CA GLY A 294 -13.10 15.20 11.15
C GLY A 294 -13.48 14.68 9.75
N GLY A 295 -14.24 13.61 9.67
CA GLY A 295 -14.80 12.98 8.46
C GLY A 295 -13.84 11.99 7.76
N GLU A 296 -14.34 11.45 6.66
CA GLU A 296 -13.71 10.37 5.89
C GLU A 296 -12.46 10.85 5.14
N VAL A 297 -11.57 9.93 4.82
CA VAL A 297 -10.36 10.22 4.02
C VAL A 297 -10.74 10.47 2.56
N GLU A 298 -11.67 9.72 2.00
CA GLU A 298 -12.15 9.87 0.63
C GLU A 298 -13.43 10.70 0.58
N ILE A 299 -13.34 11.87 -0.04
CA ILE A 299 -14.49 12.76 -0.26
C ILE A 299 -14.61 13.09 -1.73
N GLY A 300 -15.82 12.89 -2.27
CA GLY A 300 -16.20 13.38 -3.58
C GLY A 300 -17.13 14.59 -3.47
N ILE A 301 -17.01 15.54 -4.40
CA ILE A 301 -17.94 16.69 -4.51
C ILE A 301 -18.47 16.71 -5.92
N ASP A 302 -19.78 16.45 -6.05
CA ASP A 302 -20.44 16.40 -7.35
C ASP A 302 -20.72 17.80 -7.91
N ARG A 303 -21.25 17.86 -9.15
CA ARG A 303 -21.54 19.12 -9.85
C ARG A 303 -22.47 20.06 -9.09
N ASP A 304 -23.32 19.50 -8.22
CA ASP A 304 -24.27 20.27 -7.41
C ASP A 304 -23.68 20.72 -6.07
N GLY A 305 -22.38 20.44 -5.82
CA GLY A 305 -21.68 20.74 -4.57
C GLY A 305 -22.03 19.79 -3.42
N ARG A 306 -22.68 18.66 -3.69
CA ARG A 306 -22.99 17.66 -2.67
C ARG A 306 -21.77 16.80 -2.40
N ARG A 307 -21.53 16.51 -1.10
CA ARG A 307 -20.42 15.69 -0.65
C ARG A 307 -20.81 14.22 -0.55
N TRP A 308 -19.89 13.36 -0.94
CA TRP A 308 -20.01 11.92 -0.99
C TRP A 308 -18.77 11.26 -0.42
N THR A 309 -18.92 10.05 0.12
CA THR A 309 -17.81 9.19 0.52
C THR A 309 -18.03 7.78 0.01
N LEU A 310 -16.97 6.97 0.04
CA LEU A 310 -17.02 5.55 -0.30
C LEU A 310 -17.18 4.73 0.97
N VAL A 311 -18.12 3.80 0.96
CA VAL A 311 -18.35 2.85 2.05
C VAL A 311 -18.31 1.43 1.50
N CYS A 312 -17.87 0.49 2.34
CA CYS A 312 -17.80 -0.92 2.00
C CYS A 312 -18.86 -1.70 2.80
N PHE A 313 -19.75 -2.39 2.10
CA PHE A 313 -20.72 -3.27 2.68
C PHE A 313 -20.36 -4.72 2.43
N ALA A 314 -20.48 -5.54 3.47
CA ALA A 314 -20.34 -6.99 3.31
C ALA A 314 -21.56 -7.52 2.55
N GLU A 315 -21.31 -8.26 1.49
CA GLU A 315 -22.33 -8.92 0.69
C GLU A 315 -22.17 -10.44 0.80
N ASP A 316 -23.31 -11.14 0.90
CA ASP A 316 -23.29 -12.59 0.91
C ASP A 316 -22.81 -13.10 -0.45
N LEU A 317 -21.96 -14.12 -0.43
CA LEU A 317 -21.56 -14.81 -1.66
C LEU A 317 -22.80 -15.49 -2.24
N VAL A 318 -23.24 -15.01 -3.39
CA VAL A 318 -24.26 -15.72 -4.17
C VAL A 318 -23.60 -16.92 -4.81
N ASP A 319 -24.13 -18.11 -4.58
CA ASP A 319 -23.58 -19.38 -5.06
C ASP A 319 -23.92 -19.59 -6.55
N GLU A 320 -23.72 -18.56 -7.36
CA GLU A 320 -23.82 -18.62 -8.82
C GLU A 320 -22.46 -18.98 -9.41
N THR A 321 -21.99 -20.20 -9.15
CA THR A 321 -20.84 -20.74 -9.85
C THR A 321 -21.25 -21.17 -11.26
N LYS A 322 -20.80 -20.41 -12.26
CA LYS A 322 -20.82 -20.91 -13.63
C LYS A 322 -19.81 -22.07 -13.71
N PRO A 323 -20.24 -23.31 -13.98
CA PRO A 323 -19.31 -24.42 -14.12
C PRO A 323 -18.36 -24.14 -15.30
N LEU A 324 -17.12 -24.59 -15.17
CA LEU A 324 -16.19 -24.59 -16.30
C LEU A 324 -16.66 -25.58 -17.36
N GLU A 325 -16.52 -25.17 -18.62
CA GLU A 325 -16.82 -26.00 -19.78
C GLU A 325 -15.51 -26.57 -20.38
N SER A 326 -15.61 -27.66 -21.13
CA SER A 326 -14.43 -28.34 -21.70
C SER A 326 -13.66 -27.51 -22.74
N ASP A 327 -14.29 -26.51 -23.32
CA ASP A 327 -13.73 -25.59 -24.31
C ASP A 327 -13.27 -24.25 -23.69
N ASP A 328 -13.43 -24.06 -22.39
CA ASP A 328 -12.90 -22.89 -21.70
C ASP A 328 -11.36 -22.87 -21.74
N VAL A 329 -10.81 -21.74 -22.15
CA VAL A 329 -9.37 -21.48 -22.16
C VAL A 329 -9.05 -20.32 -21.23
N TRP A 330 -8.28 -20.60 -20.19
CA TRP A 330 -7.85 -19.63 -19.19
C TRP A 330 -6.40 -19.21 -19.44
N LEU A 331 -6.18 -17.93 -19.72
CA LEU A 331 -4.85 -17.35 -19.78
C LEU A 331 -4.52 -16.74 -18.42
N VAL A 332 -3.51 -17.28 -17.73
CA VAL A 332 -3.16 -16.93 -16.35
C VAL A 332 -1.78 -16.30 -16.29
N SER A 333 -1.69 -15.04 -15.92
CA SER A 333 -0.44 -14.38 -15.61
C SER A 333 0.04 -14.80 -14.21
N GLY A 334 1.20 -15.41 -14.11
CA GLY A 334 1.69 -16.09 -12.92
C GLY A 334 1.18 -17.53 -12.85
N GLY A 335 0.71 -17.98 -11.70
CA GLY A 335 0.12 -19.33 -11.55
C GLY A 335 1.12 -20.44 -11.25
N GLY A 336 2.41 -20.19 -11.35
CA GLY A 336 3.44 -21.16 -10.99
C GLY A 336 3.73 -21.25 -9.49
N SER A 337 3.29 -20.28 -8.68
CA SER A 337 3.48 -20.26 -7.22
C SER A 337 2.58 -19.24 -6.53
N GLY A 338 2.50 -19.31 -5.19
CA GLY A 338 1.81 -18.33 -4.36
C GLY A 338 0.28 -18.30 -4.54
N VAL A 339 -0.32 -17.14 -4.33
CA VAL A 339 -1.78 -16.96 -4.32
C VAL A 339 -2.43 -17.34 -5.66
N THR A 340 -1.81 -16.96 -6.79
CA THR A 340 -2.35 -17.26 -8.11
C THR A 340 -2.39 -18.77 -8.36
N ALA A 341 -1.33 -19.52 -7.98
CA ALA A 341 -1.32 -20.98 -8.10
C ALA A 341 -2.43 -21.61 -7.27
N ALA A 342 -2.58 -21.20 -5.99
CA ALA A 342 -3.64 -21.70 -5.13
C ALA A 342 -5.03 -21.40 -5.69
N SER A 343 -5.24 -20.20 -6.24
CA SER A 343 -6.49 -19.80 -6.87
C SER A 343 -6.82 -20.66 -8.10
N ILE A 344 -5.84 -20.88 -8.97
CA ILE A 344 -6.06 -21.70 -10.19
C ILE A 344 -6.29 -23.18 -9.85
N ILE A 345 -5.59 -23.72 -8.86
CA ILE A 345 -5.86 -25.07 -8.36
C ILE A 345 -7.29 -25.14 -7.81
N GLY A 346 -7.74 -24.14 -7.06
CA GLY A 346 -9.11 -24.05 -6.58
C GLY A 346 -10.14 -24.04 -7.71
N VAL A 347 -9.92 -23.23 -8.74
CA VAL A 347 -10.77 -23.18 -9.94
C VAL A 347 -10.77 -24.53 -10.68
N ALA A 348 -9.59 -25.14 -10.91
CA ALA A 348 -9.47 -26.42 -11.57
C ALA A 348 -10.19 -27.54 -10.80
N ASN A 349 -10.09 -27.57 -9.48
CA ASN A 349 -10.80 -28.52 -8.62
C ASN A 349 -12.32 -28.31 -8.65
N ALA A 350 -12.77 -27.05 -8.66
CA ALA A 350 -14.20 -26.73 -8.78
C ALA A 350 -14.78 -27.11 -10.14
N SER A 351 -13.97 -27.24 -11.17
CA SER A 351 -14.42 -27.68 -12.51
C SER A 351 -14.88 -29.11 -12.59
N GLN A 352 -14.68 -29.93 -11.53
CA GLN A 352 -15.09 -31.33 -11.46
C GLN A 352 -14.66 -32.20 -12.65
N GLY A 353 -13.52 -31.87 -13.28
CA GLY A 353 -13.00 -32.60 -14.44
C GLY A 353 -13.62 -32.21 -15.78
N ALA A 354 -14.21 -31.04 -15.91
CA ALA A 354 -14.75 -30.49 -17.16
C ALA A 354 -13.74 -30.43 -18.32
N GLY A 355 -12.43 -30.46 -18.02
CA GLY A 355 -11.37 -30.50 -19.04
C GLY A 355 -10.95 -29.13 -19.59
N ALA A 356 -11.23 -28.05 -18.89
CA ALA A 356 -10.77 -26.70 -19.25
C ALA A 356 -9.23 -26.62 -19.41
N THR A 357 -8.77 -25.76 -20.30
CA THR A 357 -7.33 -25.55 -20.57
C THR A 357 -6.82 -24.33 -19.82
N PHE A 358 -5.71 -24.48 -19.10
CA PHE A 358 -5.03 -23.37 -18.39
C PHE A 358 -3.67 -23.09 -19.04
N LEU A 359 -3.47 -21.89 -19.59
CA LEU A 359 -2.23 -21.39 -20.13
C LEU A 359 -1.55 -20.49 -19.10
N LEU A 360 -0.53 -21.00 -18.40
CA LEU A 360 0.18 -20.27 -17.36
C LEU A 360 1.35 -19.49 -17.97
N LEU A 361 1.34 -18.16 -17.82
CA LEU A 361 2.44 -17.29 -18.21
C LEU A 361 3.32 -16.98 -17.00
N GLY A 362 4.58 -17.36 -17.06
CA GLY A 362 5.55 -17.12 -16.00
C GLY A 362 6.88 -16.61 -16.54
N ARG A 363 7.67 -15.94 -15.69
CA ARG A 363 9.03 -15.50 -16.02
C ARG A 363 10.08 -16.59 -15.87
N SER A 364 9.79 -17.61 -15.05
CA SER A 364 10.71 -18.71 -14.78
C SER A 364 10.50 -19.82 -15.81
N SER A 365 11.58 -20.28 -16.43
CA SER A 365 11.55 -21.49 -17.25
C SER A 365 11.28 -22.70 -16.36
N LEU A 366 10.46 -23.62 -16.85
CA LEU A 366 10.31 -24.93 -16.22
C LEU A 366 11.64 -25.69 -16.37
N ALA A 367 12.20 -26.16 -15.26
CA ALA A 367 13.37 -27.02 -15.29
C ALA A 367 12.89 -28.46 -15.54
N GLU A 368 13.43 -29.13 -16.56
CA GLU A 368 13.09 -30.53 -16.88
C GLU A 368 13.35 -31.46 -15.69
N GLU A 369 14.40 -31.17 -14.90
CA GLU A 369 14.78 -31.94 -13.71
C GLU A 369 13.67 -31.97 -12.64
N THR A 370 13.00 -30.85 -12.40
CA THR A 370 12.02 -30.74 -11.30
C THR A 370 10.67 -31.34 -11.64
N SER A 371 10.33 -31.48 -12.92
CA SER A 371 9.09 -32.16 -13.32
C SER A 371 9.02 -33.61 -12.86
N SER A 372 10.17 -34.25 -12.69
CA SER A 372 10.27 -35.62 -12.15
C SER A 372 10.09 -35.71 -10.63
N TRP A 373 10.04 -34.58 -9.91
CA TRP A 373 9.96 -34.54 -8.44
C TRP A 373 8.53 -34.39 -7.93
N LEU A 374 7.55 -34.21 -8.81
CA LEU A 374 6.16 -33.99 -8.41
C LEU A 374 5.59 -35.14 -7.54
N ASP A 375 6.08 -36.37 -7.78
CA ASP A 375 5.66 -37.56 -7.05
C ASP A 375 6.61 -37.91 -5.86
N TRP A 376 7.58 -37.04 -5.56
CA TRP A 376 8.54 -37.30 -4.50
C TRP A 376 7.93 -37.08 -3.12
N SER A 377 8.28 -37.97 -2.17
CA SER A 377 7.95 -37.76 -0.75
C SER A 377 8.73 -36.57 -0.19
N GLU A 378 8.24 -36.01 0.91
CA GLU A 378 8.93 -34.95 1.66
C GLU A 378 10.34 -35.34 2.05
N GLU A 379 10.56 -36.61 2.40
CA GLU A 379 11.89 -37.15 2.74
C GLU A 379 12.83 -37.12 1.53
N GLN A 380 12.36 -37.44 0.33
CA GLN A 380 13.14 -37.37 -0.91
C GLN A 380 13.48 -35.92 -1.28
N LEU A 381 12.53 -34.99 -1.12
CA LEU A 381 12.76 -33.56 -1.32
C LEU A 381 13.78 -33.00 -0.34
N ASN A 382 13.71 -33.37 0.92
CA ASN A 382 14.67 -32.98 1.95
C ASN A 382 16.08 -33.53 1.66
N ALA A 383 16.17 -34.78 1.22
CA ALA A 383 17.46 -35.38 0.83
C ALA A 383 18.08 -34.60 -0.37
N ARG A 384 17.28 -34.22 -1.36
CA ARG A 384 17.73 -33.40 -2.50
C ARG A 384 18.17 -32.00 -2.07
N LYS A 385 17.44 -31.38 -1.13
CA LYS A 385 17.77 -30.09 -0.56
C LYS A 385 19.12 -30.11 0.16
N MET A 386 19.39 -31.17 0.91
CA MET A 386 20.68 -31.35 1.58
C MET A 386 21.83 -31.57 0.58
N LYS A 387 21.59 -32.35 -0.48
CA LYS A 387 22.58 -32.56 -1.54
C LYS A 387 22.89 -31.26 -2.31
N LEU A 388 21.90 -30.40 -2.53
CA LEU A 388 22.13 -29.07 -3.09
C LEU A 388 23.05 -28.23 -2.20
N ARG A 389 22.87 -28.28 -0.89
CA ARG A 389 23.75 -27.60 0.07
C ARG A 389 25.21 -28.08 -0.05
N GLU A 390 25.41 -29.38 -0.13
CA GLU A 390 26.75 -29.95 -0.26
C GLU A 390 27.42 -29.51 -1.58
N THR A 391 26.68 -29.48 -2.66
CA THR A 391 27.15 -28.98 -3.97
C THR A 391 27.58 -27.53 -3.88
N LEU A 392 26.71 -26.66 -3.36
CA LEU A 392 27.00 -25.24 -3.22
C LEU A 392 28.18 -24.96 -2.30
N MET A 393 28.34 -25.75 -1.22
CA MET A 393 29.52 -25.65 -0.34
C MET A 393 30.80 -26.07 -1.06
N ALA A 394 30.74 -27.07 -1.92
CA ALA A 394 31.91 -27.54 -2.70
C ALA A 394 32.30 -26.52 -3.80
N GLU A 395 31.35 -25.77 -4.34
CA GLU A 395 31.56 -24.73 -5.37
C GLU A 395 31.99 -23.38 -4.76
N SER A 396 31.75 -23.15 -3.48
CA SER A 396 32.14 -21.93 -2.78
C SER A 396 33.65 -21.87 -2.51
N GLU A 397 34.31 -20.78 -2.88
CA GLU A 397 35.76 -20.56 -2.59
C GLU A 397 36.10 -20.65 -1.11
N SER A 398 35.15 -20.29 -0.23
CA SER A 398 35.30 -20.34 1.22
C SER A 398 34.95 -21.70 1.83
N GLY A 399 34.40 -22.64 1.05
CA GLY A 399 33.84 -23.89 1.54
C GLY A 399 32.61 -23.74 2.45
N LYS A 400 32.03 -22.53 2.51
CA LYS A 400 30.87 -22.21 3.34
C LYS A 400 29.81 -21.51 2.49
N ILE A 401 28.54 -21.74 2.82
CA ILE A 401 27.39 -21.02 2.27
C ILE A 401 26.51 -20.56 3.43
N THR A 402 25.86 -19.40 3.25
CA THR A 402 24.89 -18.92 4.21
C THR A 402 23.55 -19.65 4.03
N MET A 403 22.73 -19.66 5.07
CA MET A 403 21.36 -20.21 4.98
C MET A 403 20.52 -19.49 3.93
N VAL A 404 20.77 -18.20 3.73
CA VAL A 404 20.06 -17.38 2.72
C VAL A 404 20.43 -17.84 1.31
N GLU A 405 21.70 -17.99 1.01
CA GLU A 405 22.15 -18.49 -0.31
C GLU A 405 21.61 -19.89 -0.60
N TRP A 406 21.63 -20.77 0.40
CA TRP A 406 21.09 -22.11 0.27
C TRP A 406 19.58 -22.11 0.02
N ASN A 407 18.81 -21.35 0.83
CA ASN A 407 17.36 -21.24 0.64
C ASN A 407 17.00 -20.57 -0.68
N ASN A 408 17.72 -19.53 -1.11
CA ASN A 408 17.51 -18.90 -2.40
C ASN A 408 17.77 -19.85 -3.57
N ALA A 409 18.85 -20.65 -3.49
CA ALA A 409 19.14 -21.66 -4.48
C ALA A 409 18.07 -22.75 -4.51
N TRP A 410 17.60 -23.21 -3.36
CA TRP A 410 16.52 -24.18 -3.25
C TRP A 410 15.21 -23.62 -3.83
N THR A 411 14.85 -22.40 -3.42
CA THR A 411 13.66 -21.73 -3.94
C THR A 411 13.73 -21.51 -5.45
N LYS A 412 14.90 -21.12 -5.96
CA LYS A 412 15.10 -20.98 -7.41
C LYS A 412 14.94 -22.30 -8.13
N LEU A 413 15.43 -23.40 -7.58
CA LEU A 413 15.33 -24.74 -8.15
C LEU A 413 13.88 -25.27 -8.11
N THR A 414 13.16 -25.04 -7.00
CA THR A 414 11.78 -25.54 -6.81
C THR A 414 10.71 -24.60 -7.36
N ARG A 415 11.05 -23.39 -7.80
CA ARG A 415 10.09 -22.49 -8.47
C ARG A 415 9.48 -23.05 -9.75
N SER A 416 10.06 -24.08 -10.30
CA SER A 416 9.59 -24.76 -11.50
C SER A 416 8.80 -26.05 -11.21
N MET A 417 8.58 -26.38 -9.94
CA MET A 417 7.64 -27.43 -9.48
C MET A 417 6.23 -26.86 -9.36
#